data_78420c827a1950ef2f5ef1ed11a86e7d
#
_entry.id   78420c827a1950ef2f5ef1ed11a86e7d
#
_cell.length_a   1.000
_cell.length_b   1.000
_cell.length_c   1.000
_cell.angle_alpha   90.00
_cell.angle_beta   90.00
_cell.angle_gamma   90.00
#
_symmetry.space_group_name_H-M   'P 1'
#
loop_
_entity.id
_entity.type
_entity.pdbx_description
1 polymer ?
#
loop_
_entity_poly.entity_id
_entity_poly.type
_entity_poly.pdbx_seq_one_letter_code
_entity_poly.pdbx_strand_id
1 'polypeptide(L)'
;AKVGASYGTLMTDSYYKFDKSSGLPMLVWTDGTRRSHYLRNEAKIVEIGSMIPDFLGSISTGLKYKNWSLNISLDMRFGGKVASYNSRYGTAYGFMEESLKGTPGHGGVTWTSKFDGKTYNDGIIPQGIIPQGTQITQPDGSIYTVGAGGVSSAGQSYQELFDKGVIEPTHASAWTYRNNAWTMAGRDY
;
A
#
# COMPACT_ATOMS: atom_id res chain seq x y z
N ALA A 1 -4.81 7.00 -22.41
CA ALA A 1 -4.21 8.31 -22.72
C ALA A 1 -5.24 9.41 -22.49
N LYS A 2 -4.81 10.54 -22.00
CA LYS A 2 -5.65 11.73 -21.80
C LYS A 2 -5.24 12.78 -22.85
N VAL A 3 -6.23 13.34 -23.53
CA VAL A 3 -5.97 14.43 -24.50
C VAL A 3 -5.38 15.62 -23.75
N GLY A 4 -4.26 16.16 -24.22
CA GLY A 4 -3.51 17.25 -23.58
C GLY A 4 -2.50 16.84 -22.52
N ALA A 5 -2.37 15.57 -22.18
CA ALA A 5 -1.29 15.08 -21.32
C ALA A 5 0.01 14.91 -22.10
N SER A 6 1.16 15.11 -21.44
CA SER A 6 2.47 14.89 -22.03
C SER A 6 2.66 13.42 -22.43
N TYR A 7 3.43 13.17 -23.48
CA TYR A 7 3.80 11.82 -23.87
C TYR A 7 4.54 11.13 -22.72
N GLY A 8 4.22 9.84 -22.48
CA GLY A 8 4.83 9.08 -21.39
C GLY A 8 4.21 9.30 -20.01
N THR A 9 3.11 10.05 -19.92
CA THR A 9 2.38 10.21 -18.65
C THR A 9 1.81 8.88 -18.18
N LEU A 10 2.17 8.48 -16.95
CA LEU A 10 1.61 7.33 -16.26
C LEU A 10 0.32 7.72 -15.56
N MET A 11 -0.70 6.92 -15.75
CA MET A 11 -2.02 7.13 -15.16
C MET A 11 -2.47 5.87 -14.43
N THR A 12 -3.18 6.04 -13.32
CA THR A 12 -3.77 4.95 -12.56
C THR A 12 -5.22 5.26 -12.20
N ASP A 13 -6.04 4.22 -12.15
CA ASP A 13 -7.38 4.22 -11.57
C ASP A 13 -7.39 3.74 -10.12
N SER A 14 -6.23 3.29 -9.64
CA SER A 14 -6.04 2.63 -8.34
C SER A 14 -5.20 3.50 -7.41
N TYR A 15 -5.68 4.71 -7.11
CA TYR A 15 -5.05 5.61 -6.16
C TYR A 15 -5.73 5.52 -4.78
N TYR A 16 -4.95 5.50 -3.71
CA TYR A 16 -5.49 5.47 -2.36
C TYR A 16 -6.05 6.83 -1.95
N LYS A 17 -7.15 6.79 -1.20
CA LYS A 17 -7.70 7.98 -0.54
C LYS A 17 -6.99 8.17 0.80
N PHE A 18 -6.51 9.37 1.02
CA PHE A 18 -5.88 9.77 2.27
C PHE A 18 -6.79 10.74 3.03
N ASP A 19 -6.79 10.62 4.35
CA ASP A 19 -7.38 11.64 5.20
C ASP A 19 -6.49 12.88 5.23
N LYS A 20 -7.08 14.04 4.95
CA LYS A 20 -6.33 15.30 4.83
C LYS A 20 -5.80 15.81 6.15
N SER A 21 -6.41 15.45 7.27
CA SER A 21 -6.04 15.96 8.59
C SER A 21 -4.89 15.17 9.21
N SER A 22 -4.90 13.85 9.07
CA SER A 22 -3.90 12.96 9.64
C SER A 22 -2.83 12.51 8.65
N GLY A 23 -3.07 12.67 7.33
CA GLY A 23 -2.20 12.12 6.28
C GLY A 23 -2.25 10.60 6.17
N LEU A 24 -3.09 9.92 6.95
CA LEU A 24 -3.21 8.47 6.94
C LEU A 24 -4.12 7.98 5.81
N PRO A 25 -3.85 6.80 5.24
CA PRO A 25 -4.74 6.22 4.25
C PRO A 25 -6.10 5.88 4.87
N MET A 26 -7.15 6.05 4.10
CA MET A 26 -8.48 5.60 4.50
C MET A 26 -8.65 4.11 4.20
N LEU A 27 -9.35 3.43 5.08
CA LEU A 27 -9.60 1.99 5.01
C LEU A 27 -11.09 1.74 4.77
N VAL A 28 -11.38 0.67 4.05
CA VAL A 28 -12.72 0.10 3.95
C VAL A 28 -12.79 -1.10 4.87
N TRP A 29 -13.77 -1.15 5.74
CA TRP A 29 -14.14 -2.34 6.49
C TRP A 29 -15.23 -3.10 5.74
N THR A 30 -15.02 -4.40 5.53
CA THR A 30 -16.02 -5.28 4.94
C THR A 30 -16.52 -6.24 6.00
N ASP A 31 -17.70 -5.96 6.50
CA ASP A 31 -18.26 -6.59 7.70
C ASP A 31 -18.35 -8.11 7.58
N GLY A 32 -19.06 -8.64 6.64
CA GLY A 32 -19.25 -10.09 6.49
C GLY A 32 -17.96 -10.91 6.33
N THR A 33 -16.86 -10.32 5.86
CA THR A 33 -15.57 -10.98 5.70
C THR A 33 -14.57 -10.64 6.81
N ARG A 34 -14.90 -9.67 7.66
CA ARG A 34 -14.03 -9.16 8.73
C ARG A 34 -12.65 -8.74 8.22
N ARG A 35 -12.63 -8.05 7.08
CA ARG A 35 -11.41 -7.64 6.39
C ARG A 35 -11.40 -6.14 6.18
N SER A 36 -10.21 -5.60 6.12
CA SER A 36 -10.02 -4.22 5.69
C SER A 36 -9.09 -4.15 4.49
N HIS A 37 -9.23 -3.12 3.72
CA HIS A 37 -8.34 -2.79 2.61
C HIS A 37 -8.29 -1.28 2.43
N TYR A 38 -7.31 -0.79 1.69
CA TYR A 38 -7.25 0.64 1.40
C TYR A 38 -8.42 1.09 0.54
N LEU A 39 -9.06 2.17 0.98
CA LEU A 39 -10.09 2.83 0.19
C LEU A 39 -9.46 3.45 -1.04
N ARG A 40 -9.92 3.02 -2.20
CA ARG A 40 -9.50 3.61 -3.47
C ARG A 40 -10.18 4.96 -3.66
N ASN A 41 -9.44 5.90 -4.21
CA ASN A 41 -10.04 7.15 -4.65
C ASN A 41 -10.94 6.84 -5.84
N GLU A 42 -12.20 7.19 -5.76
CA GLU A 42 -13.17 7.07 -6.86
C GLU A 42 -12.91 8.07 -7.99
N ALA A 43 -11.96 9.01 -7.79
CA ALA A 43 -11.51 9.87 -8.86
C ALA A 43 -11.06 8.99 -10.04
N LYS A 44 -11.73 9.16 -11.13
CA LYS A 44 -11.42 8.59 -12.44
C LYS A 44 -9.93 8.77 -12.70
N ILE A 45 -9.22 8.10 -13.34
CA ILE A 45 -7.82 8.11 -13.75
C ILE A 45 -7.01 9.31 -13.21
N VAL A 46 -6.06 9.03 -12.31
CA VAL A 46 -5.14 10.02 -11.72
C VAL A 46 -3.78 9.90 -12.41
N GLU A 47 -3.17 11.04 -12.68
CA GLU A 47 -1.79 11.11 -13.15
C GLU A 47 -0.83 10.90 -11.98
N ILE A 48 0.08 9.91 -12.11
CA ILE A 48 1.06 9.56 -11.08
C ILE A 48 2.48 10.00 -11.44
N GLY A 49 2.70 10.51 -12.64
CA GLY A 49 3.97 11.04 -13.12
C GLY A 49 4.27 10.68 -14.56
N SER A 50 5.51 10.85 -14.97
CA SER A 50 5.98 10.61 -16.33
C SER A 50 7.01 9.47 -16.37
N MET A 51 6.97 8.65 -17.41
CA MET A 51 8.02 7.68 -17.73
C MET A 51 9.28 8.34 -18.29
N ILE A 52 9.14 9.57 -18.83
CA ILE A 52 10.26 10.30 -19.42
C ILE A 52 11.11 10.84 -18.26
N PRO A 53 12.42 10.56 -18.27
CA PRO A 53 13.33 11.14 -17.28
C PRO A 53 13.47 12.66 -17.50
N ASP A 54 13.71 13.37 -16.40
CA ASP A 54 13.97 14.81 -16.44
C ASP A 54 15.34 15.13 -17.04
N PHE A 55 16.30 14.19 -16.88
CA PHE A 55 17.65 14.33 -17.39
C PHE A 55 18.25 12.97 -17.77
N LEU A 56 18.91 12.95 -18.94
CA LEU A 56 19.77 11.86 -19.40
C LEU A 56 21.14 12.42 -19.69
N GLY A 57 22.19 11.79 -19.19
CA GLY A 57 23.56 12.21 -19.46
C GLY A 57 24.50 11.03 -19.46
N SER A 58 25.61 11.16 -20.23
CA SER A 58 26.71 10.22 -20.21
C SER A 58 28.05 10.91 -20.18
N ILE A 59 28.98 10.32 -19.45
CA ILE A 59 30.38 10.76 -19.38
C ILE A 59 31.25 9.55 -19.71
N SER A 60 32.12 9.70 -20.70
CA SER A 60 33.09 8.67 -21.05
C SER A 60 34.50 9.24 -20.98
N THR A 61 35.43 8.50 -20.41
CA THR A 61 36.85 8.85 -20.38
C THR A 61 37.72 7.65 -20.67
N GLY A 62 38.81 7.87 -21.35
CA GLY A 62 39.83 6.86 -21.64
C GLY A 62 41.19 7.28 -21.13
N LEU A 63 41.85 6.41 -20.37
CA LEU A 63 43.20 6.59 -19.86
C LEU A 63 44.11 5.54 -20.49
N LYS A 64 45.26 5.97 -21.01
CA LYS A 64 46.32 5.08 -21.51
C LYS A 64 47.63 5.37 -20.80
N TYR A 65 48.23 4.32 -20.28
CA TYR A 65 49.58 4.40 -19.70
C TYR A 65 50.40 3.15 -20.05
N LYS A 66 51.42 3.32 -20.86
CA LYS A 66 52.25 2.22 -21.40
C LYS A 66 51.35 1.16 -22.07
N ASN A 67 51.35 -0.06 -21.57
CA ASN A 67 50.57 -1.21 -22.05
C ASN A 67 49.18 -1.30 -21.42
N TRP A 68 48.81 -0.38 -20.55
CA TRP A 68 47.52 -0.36 -19.86
C TRP A 68 46.58 0.64 -20.52
N SER A 69 45.33 0.21 -20.69
CA SER A 69 44.25 1.10 -21.12
C SER A 69 43.05 0.89 -20.21
N LEU A 70 42.46 1.97 -19.71
CA LEU A 70 41.24 1.98 -18.88
C LEU A 70 40.22 2.89 -19.57
N ASN A 71 39.08 2.33 -19.92
CA ASN A 71 37.95 3.09 -20.42
C ASN A 71 36.82 3.02 -19.38
N ILE A 72 36.32 4.18 -18.98
CA ILE A 72 35.22 4.34 -18.07
C ILE A 72 34.08 5.04 -18.78
N SER A 73 32.88 4.46 -18.76
CA SER A 73 31.66 5.10 -19.22
C SER A 73 30.63 5.08 -18.07
N LEU A 74 30.07 6.25 -17.81
CA LEU A 74 29.04 6.44 -16.79
C LEU A 74 27.80 7.01 -17.46
N ASP A 75 26.72 6.23 -17.48
CA ASP A 75 25.43 6.67 -17.94
C ASP A 75 24.55 7.06 -16.74
N MET A 76 23.93 8.24 -16.82
CA MET A 76 23.13 8.82 -15.75
C MET A 76 21.71 9.04 -16.24
N ARG A 77 20.76 8.63 -15.42
CA ARG A 77 19.34 8.92 -15.62
C ARG A 77 18.76 9.48 -14.33
N PHE A 78 18.16 10.66 -14.39
CA PHE A 78 17.47 11.29 -13.26
C PHE A 78 16.01 11.49 -13.60
N GLY A 79 15.13 11.23 -12.60
CA GLY A 79 13.70 11.31 -12.79
C GLY A 79 13.11 10.18 -13.61
N GLY A 80 11.84 10.31 -13.90
CA GLY A 80 11.04 9.29 -14.57
C GLY A 80 10.51 8.23 -13.59
N LYS A 81 9.29 7.75 -13.83
CA LYS A 81 8.64 6.70 -13.04
C LYS A 81 8.46 5.44 -13.88
N VAL A 82 8.61 4.30 -13.25
CA VAL A 82 8.44 3.00 -13.89
C VAL A 82 7.36 2.20 -13.16
N ALA A 83 6.41 1.65 -13.91
CA ALA A 83 5.46 0.69 -13.36
C ALA A 83 6.10 -0.71 -13.34
N SER A 84 6.40 -1.22 -12.17
CA SER A 84 6.99 -2.55 -12.01
C SER A 84 5.91 -3.62 -11.86
N TYR A 85 5.62 -4.31 -12.96
CA TYR A 85 4.72 -5.49 -12.93
C TYR A 85 5.33 -6.66 -12.15
N ASN A 86 6.66 -6.82 -12.18
CA ASN A 86 7.35 -7.85 -11.41
C ASN A 86 7.14 -7.65 -9.90
N SER A 87 7.28 -6.43 -9.40
CA SER A 87 7.00 -6.10 -8.00
C SER A 87 5.54 -6.36 -7.65
N ARG A 88 4.62 -5.93 -8.52
CA ARG A 88 3.18 -6.14 -8.33
C ARG A 88 2.80 -7.60 -8.22
N TYR A 89 3.18 -8.41 -9.21
CA TYR A 89 2.87 -9.84 -9.21
C TYR A 89 3.68 -10.60 -8.16
N GLY A 90 4.96 -10.25 -7.96
CA GLY A 90 5.78 -10.84 -6.92
C GLY A 90 5.18 -10.67 -5.52
N THR A 91 4.68 -9.48 -5.20
CA THR A 91 3.98 -9.23 -3.93
C THR A 91 2.64 -9.95 -3.89
N ALA A 92 1.85 -9.91 -4.98
CA ALA A 92 0.53 -10.53 -5.04
C ALA A 92 0.58 -12.05 -4.87
N TYR A 93 1.61 -12.70 -5.37
CA TYR A 93 1.79 -14.15 -5.30
C TYR A 93 2.74 -14.62 -4.19
N GLY A 94 3.25 -13.72 -3.36
CA GLY A 94 4.06 -14.08 -2.19
C GLY A 94 5.53 -14.36 -2.46
N PHE A 95 6.05 -13.91 -3.59
CA PHE A 95 7.47 -14.09 -3.95
C PHE A 95 8.39 -12.96 -3.45
N MET A 96 7.81 -11.90 -2.89
CA MET A 96 8.57 -10.77 -2.37
C MET A 96 8.62 -10.80 -0.84
N GLU A 97 9.74 -10.40 -0.24
CA GLU A 97 9.91 -10.34 1.22
C GLU A 97 8.80 -9.50 1.89
N GLU A 98 8.39 -8.43 1.25
CA GLU A 98 7.30 -7.57 1.74
C GLU A 98 5.96 -8.30 1.91
N SER A 99 5.76 -9.37 1.15
CA SER A 99 4.55 -10.18 1.23
C SER A 99 4.52 -11.08 2.47
N LEU A 100 5.67 -11.28 3.13
CA LEU A 100 5.78 -12.04 4.37
C LEU A 100 5.39 -11.22 5.60
N LYS A 101 5.35 -9.88 5.49
CA LYS A 101 5.02 -9.00 6.61
C LYS A 101 3.67 -9.38 7.24
N GLY A 102 3.70 -9.61 8.55
CA GLY A 102 2.53 -10.01 9.32
C GLY A 102 2.27 -11.52 9.36
N THR A 103 3.07 -12.33 8.66
CA THR A 103 3.04 -13.79 8.81
C THR A 103 3.76 -14.24 10.09
N PRO A 104 3.57 -15.48 10.55
CA PRO A 104 4.30 -16.02 11.69
C PRO A 104 5.83 -15.88 11.51
N GLY A 105 6.50 -15.33 12.52
CA GLY A 105 7.94 -15.03 12.44
C GLY A 105 8.31 -13.73 11.69
N HIS A 106 7.37 -13.05 11.05
CA HIS A 106 7.58 -11.79 10.33
C HIS A 106 6.69 -10.65 10.87
N GLY A 107 6.53 -10.59 12.19
CA GLY A 107 5.80 -9.53 12.86
C GLY A 107 4.28 -9.75 12.93
N GLY A 108 3.81 -10.97 12.71
CA GLY A 108 2.40 -11.32 12.87
C GLY A 108 1.93 -11.24 14.32
N VAL A 109 0.79 -10.60 14.54
CA VAL A 109 0.12 -10.50 15.84
C VAL A 109 -0.67 -11.79 16.09
N THR A 110 -0.53 -12.34 17.30
CA THR A 110 -1.35 -13.47 17.74
C THR A 110 -2.62 -12.96 18.40
N TRP A 111 -3.77 -13.49 17.99
CA TRP A 111 -5.07 -13.18 18.61
C TRP A 111 -6.00 -14.37 18.60
N THR A 112 -6.98 -14.36 19.50
CA THR A 112 -8.09 -15.31 19.46
C THR A 112 -9.32 -14.59 18.97
N SER A 113 -9.87 -15.08 17.86
CA SER A 113 -11.03 -14.46 17.23
C SER A 113 -12.27 -14.62 18.10
N LYS A 114 -12.99 -13.53 18.31
CA LYS A 114 -14.27 -13.50 19.04
C LYS A 114 -15.42 -14.11 18.24
N PHE A 115 -15.23 -14.27 16.91
CA PHE A 115 -16.27 -14.76 16.01
C PHE A 115 -16.27 -16.28 15.85
N ASP A 116 -15.11 -16.92 15.89
CA ASP A 116 -14.99 -18.37 15.70
C ASP A 116 -14.22 -19.09 16.82
N GLY A 117 -13.70 -18.35 17.80
CA GLY A 117 -12.96 -18.87 18.95
C GLY A 117 -11.59 -19.45 18.62
N LYS A 118 -11.10 -19.34 17.38
CA LYS A 118 -9.81 -19.88 16.97
C LYS A 118 -8.69 -18.90 17.23
N THR A 119 -7.52 -19.43 17.56
CA THR A 119 -6.30 -18.64 17.71
C THR A 119 -5.51 -18.60 16.39
N TYR A 120 -5.14 -17.40 15.98
CA TYR A 120 -4.36 -17.10 14.78
C TYR A 120 -3.08 -16.37 15.17
N ASN A 121 -2.06 -16.43 14.34
CA ASN A 121 -0.74 -15.83 14.56
C ASN A 121 -0.20 -15.06 13.34
N ASP A 122 -1.09 -14.74 12.41
CA ASP A 122 -0.80 -14.05 11.16
C ASP A 122 -1.51 -12.69 11.07
N GLY A 123 -1.70 -12.02 12.22
CA GLY A 123 -2.46 -10.78 12.28
C GLY A 123 -1.66 -9.54 11.86
N ILE A 124 -2.30 -8.67 11.11
CA ILE A 124 -1.82 -7.31 10.82
C ILE A 124 -2.83 -6.31 11.39
N ILE A 125 -2.30 -5.26 12.01
CA ILE A 125 -3.05 -4.05 12.37
C ILE A 125 -2.68 -2.98 11.33
N PRO A 126 -3.54 -2.73 10.32
CA PRO A 126 -3.22 -1.79 9.26
C PRO A 126 -3.17 -0.35 9.79
N GLN A 127 -2.22 0.42 9.30
CA GLN A 127 -2.25 1.87 9.52
C GLN A 127 -3.28 2.52 8.61
N GLY A 128 -4.25 3.22 9.18
CA GLY A 128 -5.26 3.92 8.41
C GLY A 128 -6.50 4.27 9.24
N ILE A 129 -7.38 5.04 8.62
CA ILE A 129 -8.62 5.55 9.22
C ILE A 129 -9.80 4.81 8.62
N ILE A 130 -10.63 4.22 9.47
CA ILE A 130 -11.95 3.70 9.08
C ILE A 130 -12.94 4.86 9.14
N PRO A 131 -13.65 5.16 8.04
CA PRO A 131 -14.51 6.33 7.93
C PRO A 131 -15.62 6.36 8.98
N GLN A 132 -15.96 7.55 9.45
CA GLN A 132 -17.12 7.78 10.29
C GLN A 132 -18.40 7.28 9.60
N GLY A 133 -19.29 6.69 10.38
CA GLY A 133 -20.55 6.10 9.89
C GLY A 133 -20.39 4.65 9.40
N THR A 134 -19.18 4.10 9.34
CA THR A 134 -18.99 2.67 9.04
C THR A 134 -19.62 1.83 10.17
N GLN A 135 -20.43 0.85 9.78
CA GLN A 135 -21.07 -0.10 10.70
C GLN A 135 -20.25 -1.37 10.81
N ILE A 136 -20.04 -1.83 12.03
CA ILE A 136 -19.26 -3.04 12.34
C ILE A 136 -20.12 -3.93 13.23
N THR A 137 -20.52 -5.09 12.70
CA THR A 137 -21.32 -6.06 13.44
C THR A 137 -20.45 -6.83 14.43
N GLN A 138 -20.86 -6.86 15.68
CA GLN A 138 -20.19 -7.59 16.75
C GLN A 138 -20.67 -9.06 16.82
N PRO A 139 -19.94 -9.96 17.50
CA PRO A 139 -20.33 -11.36 17.62
C PRO A 139 -21.70 -11.59 18.29
N ASP A 140 -22.12 -10.67 19.16
CA ASP A 140 -23.41 -10.68 19.84
C ASP A 140 -24.57 -10.13 18.98
N GLY A 141 -24.28 -9.74 17.74
CA GLY A 141 -25.24 -9.14 16.80
C GLY A 141 -25.45 -7.64 17.00
N SER A 142 -24.80 -7.01 17.98
CA SER A 142 -24.83 -5.55 18.13
C SER A 142 -24.05 -4.86 17.02
N ILE A 143 -24.42 -3.61 16.71
CA ILE A 143 -23.76 -2.83 15.67
C ILE A 143 -23.00 -1.67 16.32
N TYR A 144 -21.68 -1.64 16.12
CA TYR A 144 -20.87 -0.50 16.46
C TYR A 144 -20.79 0.45 15.25
N THR A 145 -21.12 1.71 15.47
CA THR A 145 -20.98 2.76 14.43
C THR A 145 -19.73 3.58 14.71
N VAL A 146 -18.82 3.62 13.73
CA VAL A 146 -17.56 4.38 13.83
C VAL A 146 -17.85 5.87 13.95
N GLY A 147 -17.36 6.49 15.00
CA GLY A 147 -17.43 7.95 15.22
C GLY A 147 -16.19 8.69 14.79
N ALA A 148 -16.06 9.95 15.24
CA ALA A 148 -14.80 10.68 15.13
C ALA A 148 -13.74 10.05 16.06
N GLY A 149 -12.49 10.04 15.64
CA GLY A 149 -11.36 9.51 16.41
C GLY A 149 -10.48 10.58 17.02
N GLY A 150 -9.55 10.17 17.85
CA GLY A 150 -8.52 11.06 18.41
C GLY A 150 -7.49 11.50 17.37
N VAL A 151 -7.28 10.70 16.32
CA VAL A 151 -6.30 10.98 15.27
C VAL A 151 -6.93 11.75 14.11
N SER A 152 -8.20 11.52 13.81
CA SER A 152 -8.92 12.16 12.71
C SER A 152 -10.39 12.38 13.02
N SER A 153 -10.91 13.54 12.63
CA SER A 153 -12.36 13.79 12.65
C SER A 153 -13.13 13.03 11.58
N ALA A 154 -12.43 12.52 10.54
CA ALA A 154 -13.06 11.79 9.46
C ALA A 154 -13.39 10.32 9.81
N GLY A 155 -12.94 9.84 10.96
CA GLY A 155 -13.17 8.49 11.45
C GLY A 155 -12.20 8.08 12.54
N GLN A 156 -12.20 6.80 12.90
CA GLN A 156 -11.30 6.24 13.91
C GLN A 156 -10.17 5.45 13.25
N SER A 157 -8.97 5.50 13.84
CA SER A 157 -7.87 4.67 13.36
C SER A 157 -8.15 3.18 13.62
N TYR A 158 -7.56 2.32 12.80
CA TYR A 158 -7.66 0.88 12.99
C TYR A 158 -7.17 0.48 14.38
N GLN A 159 -6.05 1.09 14.82
CA GLN A 159 -5.49 0.86 16.14
C GLN A 159 -6.47 1.23 17.27
N GLU A 160 -7.12 2.41 17.18
CA GLU A 160 -8.11 2.82 18.19
C GLU A 160 -9.29 1.85 18.29
N LEU A 161 -9.77 1.33 17.16
CA LEU A 161 -10.87 0.36 17.14
C LEU A 161 -10.42 -1.02 17.66
N PHE A 162 -9.19 -1.40 17.37
CA PHE A 162 -8.59 -2.63 17.90
C PHE A 162 -8.41 -2.55 19.40
N ASP A 163 -7.87 -1.46 19.94
CA ASP A 163 -7.66 -1.23 21.37
C ASP A 163 -8.98 -1.21 22.14
N LYS A 164 -10.05 -0.70 21.52
CA LYS A 164 -11.42 -0.78 22.05
C LYS A 164 -12.04 -2.17 21.95
N GLY A 165 -11.37 -3.10 21.27
CA GLY A 165 -11.88 -4.43 21.03
C GLY A 165 -13.07 -4.50 20.06
N VAL A 166 -13.27 -3.47 19.25
CA VAL A 166 -14.36 -3.41 18.25
C VAL A 166 -14.03 -4.25 17.02
N ILE A 167 -12.76 -4.25 16.59
CA ILE A 167 -12.28 -5.01 15.44
C ILE A 167 -11.14 -5.94 15.83
N GLU A 168 -10.91 -6.92 15.00
CA GLU A 168 -9.82 -7.89 15.11
C GLU A 168 -8.70 -7.57 14.11
N PRO A 169 -7.48 -8.09 14.29
CA PRO A 169 -6.45 -8.01 13.27
C PRO A 169 -6.93 -8.58 11.93
N THR A 170 -6.42 -8.03 10.85
CA THR A 170 -6.64 -8.58 9.51
C THR A 170 -5.61 -9.67 9.23
N HIS A 171 -6.00 -10.79 8.64
CA HIS A 171 -5.06 -11.82 8.20
C HIS A 171 -4.03 -11.27 7.21
N ALA A 172 -2.75 -11.54 7.42
CA ALA A 172 -1.66 -11.08 6.57
C ALA A 172 -1.87 -11.44 5.10
N SER A 173 -2.29 -12.67 4.82
CA SER A 173 -2.59 -13.12 3.46
C SER A 173 -3.70 -12.29 2.80
N ALA A 174 -4.76 -12.00 3.53
CA ALA A 174 -5.86 -11.18 3.01
C ALA A 174 -5.44 -9.73 2.78
N TRP A 175 -4.58 -9.19 3.63
CA TRP A 175 -4.08 -7.83 3.51
C TRP A 175 -3.13 -7.65 2.33
N THR A 176 -2.10 -8.50 2.24
CA THR A 176 -1.02 -8.33 1.28
C THR A 176 -1.40 -8.77 -0.13
N TYR A 177 -1.96 -9.96 -0.26
CA TYR A 177 -2.15 -10.57 -1.58
C TYR A 177 -3.40 -10.11 -2.31
N ARG A 178 -4.51 -9.99 -1.60
CA ARG A 178 -5.79 -9.77 -2.27
C ARG A 178 -6.18 -8.31 -2.41
N ASN A 179 -5.84 -7.49 -1.42
CA ASN A 179 -6.43 -6.15 -1.34
C ASN A 179 -5.48 -5.03 -1.73
N ASN A 180 -4.16 -5.19 -1.52
CA ASN A 180 -3.22 -4.08 -1.65
C ASN A 180 -2.16 -4.26 -2.75
N ALA A 181 -1.81 -5.48 -3.15
CA ALA A 181 -0.78 -5.71 -4.16
C ALA A 181 -1.11 -5.08 -5.51
N TRP A 182 -2.38 -5.02 -5.88
CA TRP A 182 -2.82 -4.40 -7.13
C TRP A 182 -2.66 -2.88 -7.17
N THR A 183 -2.51 -2.24 -6.02
CA THR A 183 -2.39 -0.80 -5.90
C THR A 183 -0.95 -0.32 -5.68
N MET A 184 -0.03 -1.23 -5.39
CA MET A 184 1.39 -0.92 -5.19
C MET A 184 2.21 -0.79 -6.49
N ALA A 185 1.56 -0.73 -7.65
CA ALA A 185 2.22 -0.74 -8.96
C ALA A 185 2.99 0.55 -9.32
N GLY A 186 2.97 1.57 -8.48
CA GLY A 186 3.71 2.80 -8.71
C GLY A 186 4.68 3.04 -7.55
N ARG A 187 5.89 2.52 -7.62
CA ARG A 187 6.99 2.94 -6.74
C ARG A 187 7.92 3.87 -7.49
N ASP A 188 8.35 4.92 -6.80
CA ASP A 188 9.47 5.73 -7.23
C ASP A 188 10.75 4.90 -7.03
N TYR A 189 11.53 4.72 -8.07
CA TYR A 189 12.87 4.14 -8.04
C TYR A 189 13.89 5.25 -8.28
#